data_a77230e79cd2159b7c2ac94c90412e50
#
_entry.id   a77230e79cd2159b7c2ac94c90412e50
#
_cell.length_a   1.000
_cell.length_b   1.000
_cell.length_c   1.000
_cell.angle_alpha   90.00
_cell.angle_beta   90.00
_cell.angle_gamma   90.00
#
_symmetry.space_group_name_H-M   'P 1'
#
loop_
_entity.id
_entity.type
_entity.pdbx_description
1 polymer ?
#
loop_
_entity_poly.entity_id
_entity_poly.type
_entity_poly.pdbx_seq_one_letter_code
_entity_poly.pdbx_strand_id
1 'polypeptide(L)'
;ESHPEWDVSSSTGGTYSVQLKQAQAATYRQQSVDQAISTISNRINALGVTEPTIQRRGATTSDQILIQIPGVKDPAHVEDIIQSTALLELKIVDGTGSFPSEAAARASYGGSLPADLDVLPSVEHSADGSPLFYVVHKSGGISGRDLKNAYVSRDPNNGRPAISFSLNSDGAKKFGSITERNIGKLLAIILDNRVQSAPVLHDRITDQGQITGSFTQKDADDLALKLRSGALPASISIDEETIVGASLGADSIKAGVTASLIALAAVLAFVLIYYKASGINAAIAMFLNLIVLLGSMAYIGATLTLPGIAGVILTIGVGIDSNVLIFERIREEMRTGKNPASAVLTSFNRVFITLVDTHLAALISATFLFLFGTGPVKGFAVTLVIGLVSNMFTAVFVSRTLFEIVLARKDVGESISI
;
A
#
# COMPACT_ATOMS: atom_id res chain seq x y z
N GLU A 1 -20.43 -31.82 -21.47
CA GLU A 1 -19.16 -31.08 -21.49
C GLU A 1 -18.46 -31.35 -20.17
N SER A 2 -17.26 -31.88 -20.22
CA SER A 2 -16.47 -32.17 -19.02
C SER A 2 -15.89 -30.88 -18.46
N HIS A 3 -16.29 -30.48 -17.27
CA HIS A 3 -15.67 -29.45 -16.49
C HIS A 3 -14.48 -30.08 -15.69
N PRO A 4 -13.27 -29.99 -16.18
CA PRO A 4 -12.10 -30.71 -15.62
C PRO A 4 -11.69 -30.23 -14.22
N GLU A 5 -12.22 -29.11 -13.79
CA GLU A 5 -11.96 -28.48 -12.49
C GLU A 5 -12.81 -29.03 -11.33
N TRP A 6 -13.88 -29.79 -11.63
CA TRP A 6 -14.80 -30.30 -10.64
C TRP A 6 -14.68 -31.83 -10.48
N ASP A 7 -14.73 -32.29 -9.24
CA ASP A 7 -14.92 -33.69 -8.90
C ASP A 7 -16.41 -33.91 -8.60
N VAL A 8 -17.02 -34.81 -9.38
CA VAL A 8 -18.40 -35.18 -9.21
C VAL A 8 -18.44 -36.57 -8.63
N SER A 9 -18.96 -36.71 -7.42
CA SER A 9 -19.20 -38.01 -6.77
C SER A 9 -20.70 -38.28 -6.63
N SER A 10 -21.13 -39.48 -6.97
CA SER A 10 -22.52 -39.91 -6.76
C SER A 10 -22.65 -40.44 -5.32
N SER A 11 -23.66 -39.95 -4.60
CA SER A 11 -24.05 -40.48 -3.29
C SER A 11 -25.27 -41.40 -3.47
N THR A 12 -25.43 -42.35 -2.52
CA THR A 12 -26.55 -43.27 -2.48
C THR A 12 -27.88 -42.51 -2.41
N GLY A 13 -28.78 -42.68 -3.40
CA GLY A 13 -30.07 -42.01 -3.42
C GLY A 13 -30.28 -40.95 -4.53
N GLY A 14 -29.41 -40.91 -5.56
CA GLY A 14 -29.59 -40.01 -6.71
C GLY A 14 -29.11 -38.58 -6.46
N THR A 15 -28.45 -38.34 -5.35
CA THR A 15 -27.76 -37.05 -5.07
C THR A 15 -26.33 -37.09 -5.59
N TYR A 16 -25.91 -35.99 -6.25
CA TYR A 16 -24.53 -35.80 -6.72
C TYR A 16 -23.87 -34.75 -5.85
N SER A 17 -22.68 -35.07 -5.33
CA SER A 17 -21.81 -34.10 -4.69
C SER A 17 -20.80 -33.58 -5.71
N VAL A 18 -20.76 -32.26 -5.88
CA VAL A 18 -19.85 -31.59 -6.80
C VAL A 18 -18.88 -30.77 -5.94
N GLN A 19 -17.60 -31.11 -6.01
CA GLN A 19 -16.52 -30.40 -5.25
C GLN A 19 -15.44 -29.92 -6.19
N LEU A 20 -14.87 -28.77 -5.89
CA LEU A 20 -13.71 -28.27 -6.62
C LEU A 20 -12.47 -29.09 -6.26
N LYS A 21 -11.67 -29.47 -7.24
CA LYS A 21 -10.40 -30.17 -7.02
C LYS A 21 -9.49 -29.33 -6.10
N GLN A 22 -8.79 -29.96 -5.16
CA GLN A 22 -7.95 -29.25 -4.18
C GLN A 22 -6.92 -28.32 -4.83
N ALA A 23 -6.29 -28.76 -5.93
CA ALA A 23 -5.32 -27.92 -6.66
C ALA A 23 -5.98 -26.66 -7.23
N GLN A 24 -7.18 -26.79 -7.78
CA GLN A 24 -7.95 -25.65 -8.31
C GLN A 24 -8.44 -24.74 -7.18
N ALA A 25 -8.91 -25.31 -6.08
CA ALA A 25 -9.32 -24.55 -4.90
C ALA A 25 -8.16 -23.70 -4.34
N ALA A 26 -6.94 -24.24 -4.31
CA ALA A 26 -5.74 -23.49 -3.91
C ALA A 26 -5.44 -22.33 -4.87
N THR A 27 -5.53 -22.57 -6.17
CA THR A 27 -5.32 -21.53 -7.20
C THR A 27 -6.38 -20.43 -7.10
N TYR A 28 -7.65 -20.77 -6.93
CA TYR A 28 -8.73 -19.79 -6.75
C TYR A 28 -8.55 -18.97 -5.47
N ARG A 29 -8.15 -19.60 -4.36
CA ARG A 29 -7.83 -18.87 -3.12
C ARG A 29 -6.70 -17.88 -3.34
N GLN A 30 -5.61 -18.31 -3.98
CA GLN A 30 -4.49 -17.42 -4.29
C GLN A 30 -4.92 -16.22 -5.14
N GLN A 31 -5.66 -16.47 -6.23
CA GLN A 31 -6.18 -15.42 -7.10
C GLN A 31 -7.13 -14.47 -6.36
N SER A 32 -7.98 -15.00 -5.47
CA SER A 32 -8.89 -14.18 -4.67
C SER A 32 -8.13 -13.26 -3.71
N VAL A 33 -7.07 -13.74 -3.06
CA VAL A 33 -6.25 -12.89 -2.19
C VAL A 33 -5.51 -11.82 -3.01
N ASP A 34 -4.96 -12.16 -4.16
CA ASP A 34 -4.27 -11.19 -5.03
C ASP A 34 -5.24 -10.12 -5.55
N GLN A 35 -6.46 -10.52 -5.92
CA GLN A 35 -7.51 -9.57 -6.30
C GLN A 35 -7.95 -8.70 -5.11
N ALA A 36 -8.08 -9.27 -3.91
CA ALA A 36 -8.40 -8.51 -2.71
C ALA A 36 -7.32 -7.46 -2.41
N ILE A 37 -6.04 -7.83 -2.48
CA ILE A 37 -4.92 -6.90 -2.32
C ILE A 37 -5.01 -5.74 -3.32
N SER A 38 -5.28 -6.04 -4.60
CA SER A 38 -5.43 -5.02 -5.63
C SER A 38 -6.62 -4.08 -5.34
N THR A 39 -7.77 -4.64 -4.97
CA THR A 39 -8.97 -3.85 -4.62
C THR A 39 -8.74 -2.96 -3.40
N ILE A 40 -8.14 -3.50 -2.34
CA ILE A 40 -7.78 -2.74 -1.13
C ILE A 40 -6.78 -1.63 -1.47
N SER A 41 -5.75 -1.92 -2.27
CA SER A 41 -4.79 -0.92 -2.73
C SER A 41 -5.47 0.23 -3.45
N ASN A 42 -6.40 -0.07 -4.36
CA ASN A 42 -7.16 0.95 -5.08
C ASN A 42 -7.99 1.82 -4.13
N ARG A 43 -8.64 1.21 -3.13
CA ARG A 43 -9.44 1.93 -2.12
C ARG A 43 -8.59 2.86 -1.27
N ILE A 44 -7.47 2.37 -0.74
CA ILE A 44 -6.57 3.15 0.11
C ILE A 44 -5.90 4.27 -0.68
N ASN A 45 -5.49 4.01 -1.92
CA ASN A 45 -4.93 5.05 -2.80
C ASN A 45 -5.97 6.14 -3.12
N ALA A 46 -7.23 5.76 -3.33
CA ALA A 46 -8.31 6.72 -3.57
C ALA A 46 -8.66 7.57 -2.34
N LEU A 47 -8.32 7.11 -1.13
CA LEU A 47 -8.40 7.90 0.11
C LEU A 47 -7.27 8.93 0.24
N GLY A 48 -6.29 8.94 -0.67
CA GLY A 48 -5.16 9.86 -0.66
C GLY A 48 -4.10 9.54 0.41
N VAL A 49 -4.05 8.31 0.90
CA VAL A 49 -3.02 7.87 1.84
C VAL A 49 -1.68 7.72 1.12
N THR A 50 -0.64 8.29 1.70
CA THR A 50 0.73 8.22 1.17
C THR A 50 1.42 6.94 1.66
N GLU A 51 1.98 6.16 0.73
CA GLU A 51 2.82 4.97 0.99
C GLU A 51 2.18 3.90 1.90
N PRO A 52 0.97 3.41 1.61
CA PRO A 52 0.42 2.28 2.33
C PRO A 52 1.23 1.02 2.00
N THR A 53 1.39 0.13 2.97
CA THR A 53 1.93 -1.21 2.73
C THR A 53 0.80 -2.21 2.73
N ILE A 54 0.56 -2.87 1.60
CA ILE A 54 -0.49 -3.89 1.46
C ILE A 54 0.13 -5.10 0.80
N GLN A 55 0.19 -6.20 1.53
CA GLN A 55 0.87 -7.40 1.07
C GLN A 55 0.31 -8.66 1.74
N ARG A 56 0.53 -9.80 1.13
CA ARG A 56 0.24 -11.09 1.74
C ARG A 56 1.13 -11.30 2.98
N ARG A 57 0.55 -11.75 4.08
CA ARG A 57 1.27 -12.10 5.31
C ARG A 57 1.67 -13.57 5.28
N GLY A 58 2.98 -13.86 5.34
CA GLY A 58 3.50 -15.23 5.38
C GLY A 58 3.71 -15.88 4.02
N ALA A 59 3.46 -17.19 3.92
CA ALA A 59 3.67 -17.96 2.70
C ALA A 59 2.72 -17.55 1.56
N THR A 60 3.10 -17.86 0.31
CA THR A 60 2.29 -17.57 -0.88
C THR A 60 0.89 -18.22 -0.86
N THR A 61 0.71 -19.25 -0.03
CA THR A 61 -0.56 -19.94 0.18
C THR A 61 -1.42 -19.36 1.31
N SER A 62 -0.90 -18.34 2.04
CA SER A 62 -1.62 -17.69 3.12
C SER A 62 -2.79 -16.86 2.58
N ASP A 63 -3.91 -16.87 3.26
CA ASP A 63 -5.09 -16.04 3.02
C ASP A 63 -5.11 -14.76 3.87
N GLN A 64 -4.06 -14.50 4.63
CA GLN A 64 -3.89 -13.28 5.43
C GLN A 64 -3.24 -12.15 4.64
N ILE A 65 -3.77 -10.94 4.82
CA ILE A 65 -3.27 -9.71 4.22
C ILE A 65 -2.78 -8.79 5.34
N LEU A 66 -1.54 -8.34 5.25
CA LEU A 66 -1.00 -7.28 6.11
C LEU A 66 -1.26 -5.94 5.45
N ILE A 67 -1.93 -5.04 6.18
CA ILE A 67 -2.23 -3.69 5.74
C ILE A 67 -1.64 -2.72 6.76
N GLN A 68 -0.78 -1.81 6.32
CA GLN A 68 -0.21 -0.75 7.15
C GLN A 68 -0.50 0.58 6.49
N ILE A 69 -1.20 1.45 7.20
CA ILE A 69 -1.70 2.72 6.66
C ILE A 69 -1.19 3.86 7.54
N PRO A 70 -0.16 4.59 7.10
CA PRO A 70 0.36 5.72 7.87
C PRO A 70 -0.56 6.93 7.79
N GLY A 71 -0.57 7.75 8.84
CA GLY A 71 -1.23 9.05 8.85
C GLY A 71 -2.76 9.05 8.87
N VAL A 72 -3.39 7.92 9.19
CA VAL A 72 -4.85 7.81 9.30
C VAL A 72 -5.35 8.59 10.50
N LYS A 73 -6.33 9.47 10.28
CA LYS A 73 -7.00 10.25 11.33
C LYS A 73 -8.26 9.56 11.87
N ASP A 74 -8.95 8.81 11.02
CA ASP A 74 -10.18 8.08 11.34
C ASP A 74 -10.02 6.60 10.91
N PRO A 75 -9.48 5.74 11.80
CA PRO A 75 -9.29 4.32 11.51
C PRO A 75 -10.59 3.59 11.20
N ALA A 76 -11.67 3.90 11.93
CA ALA A 76 -12.97 3.24 11.75
C ALA A 76 -13.55 3.47 10.35
N HIS A 77 -13.39 4.66 9.80
CA HIS A 77 -13.82 4.97 8.44
C HIS A 77 -13.00 4.19 7.39
N VAL A 78 -11.70 4.08 7.57
CA VAL A 78 -10.84 3.30 6.67
C VAL A 78 -11.17 1.81 6.75
N GLU A 79 -11.44 1.30 7.95
CA GLU A 79 -11.87 -0.07 8.19
C GLU A 79 -13.18 -0.38 7.44
N ASP A 80 -14.20 0.47 7.55
CA ASP A 80 -15.47 0.32 6.81
C ASP A 80 -15.26 0.27 5.28
N ILE A 81 -14.38 1.12 4.77
CA ILE A 81 -14.05 1.12 3.34
C ILE A 81 -13.34 -0.17 2.93
N ILE A 82 -12.42 -0.69 3.75
CA ILE A 82 -11.67 -1.90 3.43
C ILE A 82 -12.55 -3.14 3.51
N GLN A 83 -13.38 -3.28 4.55
CA GLN A 83 -14.19 -4.48 4.81
C GLN A 83 -15.40 -4.60 3.88
N SER A 84 -15.97 -3.49 3.43
CA SER A 84 -17.14 -3.51 2.55
C SER A 84 -16.87 -4.34 1.30
N THR A 85 -17.74 -5.33 1.02
CA THR A 85 -17.61 -6.12 -0.21
C THR A 85 -17.91 -5.29 -1.44
N ALA A 86 -18.75 -4.26 -1.31
CA ALA A 86 -19.20 -3.38 -2.40
C ALA A 86 -19.74 -4.19 -3.59
N LEU A 87 -20.43 -5.27 -3.30
CA LEU A 87 -21.03 -6.12 -4.31
C LEU A 87 -22.30 -5.46 -4.84
N LEU A 88 -22.16 -4.77 -5.96
CA LEU A 88 -23.31 -4.21 -6.69
C LEU A 88 -23.93 -5.25 -7.59
N GLU A 89 -25.23 -5.41 -7.46
CA GLU A 89 -26.06 -6.23 -8.37
C GLU A 89 -27.29 -5.44 -8.79
N LEU A 90 -27.62 -5.53 -10.08
CA LEU A 90 -28.85 -4.97 -10.64
C LEU A 90 -29.75 -6.14 -11.06
N LYS A 91 -30.85 -6.35 -10.36
CA LYS A 91 -31.76 -7.49 -10.57
C LYS A 91 -33.18 -7.02 -10.80
N ILE A 92 -33.92 -7.73 -11.63
CA ILE A 92 -35.35 -7.45 -11.82
C ILE A 92 -36.12 -7.92 -10.61
N VAL A 93 -37.01 -7.05 -10.13
CA VAL A 93 -37.98 -7.39 -9.07
C VAL A 93 -39.09 -8.23 -9.66
N ASP A 94 -39.46 -9.30 -8.98
CA ASP A 94 -40.65 -10.05 -9.29
C ASP A 94 -41.84 -9.45 -8.53
N GLY A 95 -42.90 -9.14 -9.25
CA GLY A 95 -44.07 -8.40 -8.72
C GLY A 95 -43.96 -6.88 -8.87
N THR A 96 -44.87 -6.16 -8.24
CA THR A 96 -45.09 -4.71 -8.46
C THR A 96 -44.69 -3.82 -7.29
N GLY A 97 -44.12 -4.39 -6.23
CA GLY A 97 -43.78 -3.58 -5.05
C GLY A 97 -43.00 -4.29 -3.96
N SER A 98 -42.89 -3.62 -2.82
CA SER A 98 -42.22 -4.10 -1.63
C SER A 98 -43.21 -4.79 -0.68
N PHE A 99 -42.68 -5.65 0.19
CA PHE A 99 -43.41 -6.34 1.23
C PHE A 99 -43.00 -5.81 2.62
N PRO A 100 -43.95 -5.78 3.60
CA PRO A 100 -43.62 -5.29 4.96
C PRO A 100 -42.78 -6.27 5.78
N SER A 101 -42.65 -7.53 5.35
CA SER A 101 -41.81 -8.55 6.00
C SER A 101 -41.42 -9.65 5.03
N GLU A 102 -40.36 -10.40 5.34
CA GLU A 102 -39.96 -11.58 4.59
C GLU A 102 -41.07 -12.66 4.57
N ALA A 103 -41.75 -12.82 5.71
CA ALA A 103 -42.86 -13.77 5.81
C ALA A 103 -44.01 -13.39 4.86
N ALA A 104 -44.35 -12.10 4.74
CA ALA A 104 -45.37 -11.61 3.81
C ALA A 104 -44.93 -11.83 2.34
N ALA A 105 -43.68 -11.60 2.02
CA ALA A 105 -43.12 -11.90 0.72
C ALA A 105 -43.25 -13.39 0.36
N ARG A 106 -42.86 -14.28 1.27
CA ARG A 106 -42.98 -15.73 1.08
C ARG A 106 -44.42 -16.20 0.98
N ALA A 107 -45.32 -15.62 1.78
CA ALA A 107 -46.74 -15.96 1.75
C ALA A 107 -47.39 -15.61 0.41
N SER A 108 -46.99 -14.58 -0.28
CA SER A 108 -47.50 -14.20 -1.61
C SER A 108 -47.18 -15.24 -2.69
N TYR A 109 -46.21 -16.14 -2.45
CA TYR A 109 -45.86 -17.29 -3.31
C TYR A 109 -46.30 -18.62 -2.73
N GLY A 110 -47.35 -18.65 -1.90
CA GLY A 110 -47.88 -19.88 -1.31
C GLY A 110 -47.03 -20.49 -0.20
N GLY A 111 -46.18 -19.67 0.47
CA GLY A 111 -45.34 -20.07 1.60
C GLY A 111 -43.98 -20.62 1.23
N SER A 112 -43.74 -20.97 -0.02
CA SER A 112 -42.47 -21.47 -0.55
C SER A 112 -42.07 -20.66 -1.76
N LEU A 113 -40.90 -20.02 -1.69
CA LEU A 113 -40.38 -19.22 -2.78
C LEU A 113 -39.86 -20.13 -3.92
N PRO A 114 -40.15 -19.83 -5.20
CA PRO A 114 -39.50 -20.48 -6.34
C PRO A 114 -37.98 -20.45 -6.23
N ALA A 115 -37.32 -21.50 -6.75
CA ALA A 115 -35.85 -21.64 -6.58
C ALA A 115 -35.03 -20.56 -7.28
N ASP A 116 -35.59 -19.87 -8.27
CA ASP A 116 -35.02 -18.77 -9.05
C ASP A 116 -35.22 -17.40 -8.42
N LEU A 117 -35.99 -17.28 -7.34
CA LEU A 117 -36.28 -16.04 -6.62
C LEU A 117 -35.57 -16.00 -5.28
N ASP A 118 -35.32 -14.77 -4.80
CA ASP A 118 -34.77 -14.47 -3.50
C ASP A 118 -35.49 -13.28 -2.85
N VAL A 119 -35.48 -13.21 -1.52
CA VAL A 119 -36.08 -12.09 -0.75
C VAL A 119 -34.97 -11.29 -0.11
N LEU A 120 -34.87 -10.03 -0.46
CA LEU A 120 -33.83 -9.13 0.06
C LEU A 120 -34.44 -7.98 0.84
N PRO A 121 -33.84 -7.60 2.00
CA PRO A 121 -34.24 -6.42 2.74
C PRO A 121 -33.81 -5.15 2.00
N SER A 122 -34.61 -4.07 2.15
CA SER A 122 -34.29 -2.74 1.66
C SER A 122 -33.70 -1.85 2.74
N VAL A 123 -33.06 -0.78 2.32
CA VAL A 123 -32.73 0.36 3.20
C VAL A 123 -33.93 1.26 3.42
N GLU A 124 -34.98 1.13 2.59
CA GLU A 124 -36.25 1.82 2.78
C GLU A 124 -37.03 1.16 3.92
N HIS A 125 -37.69 1.98 4.72
CA HIS A 125 -38.46 1.54 5.87
C HIS A 125 -39.94 1.82 5.66
N SER A 126 -40.75 0.96 6.19
CA SER A 126 -42.20 1.16 6.30
C SER A 126 -42.52 2.29 7.30
N ALA A 127 -43.78 2.74 7.36
CA ALA A 127 -44.23 3.78 8.30
C ALA A 127 -44.06 3.41 9.77
N ASP A 128 -43.94 2.12 10.08
CA ASP A 128 -43.68 1.58 11.42
C ASP A 128 -42.19 1.43 11.77
N GLY A 129 -41.27 1.83 10.82
CA GLY A 129 -39.82 1.75 11.00
C GLY A 129 -39.20 0.40 10.69
N SER A 130 -39.99 -0.61 10.26
CA SER A 130 -39.44 -1.91 9.82
C SER A 130 -38.90 -1.84 8.39
N PRO A 131 -37.83 -2.59 8.05
CA PRO A 131 -37.29 -2.62 6.68
C PRO A 131 -38.33 -3.23 5.71
N LEU A 132 -38.41 -2.68 4.52
CA LEU A 132 -39.17 -3.27 3.42
C LEU A 132 -38.38 -4.39 2.76
N PHE A 133 -39.08 -5.33 2.12
CA PHE A 133 -38.49 -6.48 1.44
C PHE A 133 -38.91 -6.51 -0.03
N TYR A 134 -37.99 -6.92 -0.90
CA TYR A 134 -38.26 -7.11 -2.32
C TYR A 134 -37.96 -8.53 -2.73
N VAL A 135 -38.78 -9.09 -3.62
CA VAL A 135 -38.52 -10.37 -4.25
C VAL A 135 -37.80 -10.10 -5.57
N VAL A 136 -36.63 -10.70 -5.75
CA VAL A 136 -35.77 -10.47 -6.91
C VAL A 136 -35.38 -11.78 -7.60
N HIS A 137 -35.15 -11.73 -8.91
CA HIS A 137 -34.60 -12.86 -9.64
C HIS A 137 -33.12 -13.10 -9.26
N LYS A 138 -32.76 -14.38 -8.97
CA LYS A 138 -31.37 -14.75 -8.63
C LYS A 138 -30.41 -14.61 -9.81
N SER A 139 -30.91 -14.93 -11.02
CA SER A 139 -30.12 -14.98 -12.25
C SER A 139 -30.42 -13.82 -13.19
N GLY A 140 -29.50 -13.52 -14.09
CA GLY A 140 -29.73 -12.58 -15.20
C GLY A 140 -29.52 -11.11 -14.86
N GLY A 141 -28.85 -10.78 -13.75
CA GLY A 141 -28.53 -9.42 -13.36
C GLY A 141 -27.18 -8.90 -13.91
N ILE A 142 -26.94 -7.61 -13.67
CA ILE A 142 -25.63 -6.95 -13.82
C ILE A 142 -24.91 -7.04 -12.49
N SER A 143 -23.61 -7.23 -12.51
CA SER A 143 -22.76 -7.30 -11.32
C SER A 143 -21.70 -6.18 -11.32
N GLY A 144 -21.04 -5.98 -10.19
CA GLY A 144 -19.94 -5.02 -10.08
C GLY A 144 -18.79 -5.24 -11.06
N ARG A 145 -18.63 -6.44 -11.62
CA ARG A 145 -17.64 -6.74 -12.68
C ARG A 145 -17.99 -6.09 -14.03
N ASP A 146 -19.24 -5.79 -14.25
CA ASP A 146 -19.74 -5.13 -15.45
C ASP A 146 -19.60 -3.60 -15.37
N LEU A 147 -19.19 -3.04 -14.20
CA LEU A 147 -18.93 -1.61 -14.02
C LEU A 147 -17.62 -1.20 -14.69
N LYS A 148 -17.65 -0.01 -15.30
CA LYS A 148 -16.49 0.67 -15.83
C LYS A 148 -16.05 1.82 -14.90
N ASN A 149 -17.00 2.58 -14.37
CA ASN A 149 -16.74 3.72 -13.51
C ASN A 149 -17.96 4.04 -12.62
N ALA A 150 -17.71 4.70 -11.48
CA ALA A 150 -18.74 5.24 -10.61
C ALA A 150 -18.27 6.59 -10.04
N TYR A 151 -19.15 7.59 -9.97
CA TYR A 151 -18.86 8.92 -9.46
C TYR A 151 -20.09 9.56 -8.82
N VAL A 152 -19.85 10.48 -7.90
CA VAL A 152 -20.93 11.22 -7.26
C VAL A 152 -21.58 12.18 -8.22
N SER A 153 -22.88 12.21 -8.20
CA SER A 153 -23.74 13.11 -8.98
C SER A 153 -24.86 13.67 -8.10
N ARG A 154 -25.79 14.39 -8.69
CA ARG A 154 -27.01 14.84 -8.01
C ARG A 154 -28.23 14.26 -8.70
N ASP A 155 -29.20 13.85 -7.89
CA ASP A 155 -30.50 13.45 -8.39
C ASP A 155 -31.20 14.66 -9.03
N PRO A 156 -31.55 14.60 -10.32
CA PRO A 156 -32.19 15.73 -11.02
C PRO A 156 -33.56 16.10 -10.43
N ASN A 157 -34.22 15.18 -9.73
CA ASN A 157 -35.57 15.40 -9.21
C ASN A 157 -35.59 16.13 -7.85
N ASN A 158 -34.61 15.87 -7.00
CA ASN A 158 -34.61 16.36 -5.61
C ASN A 158 -33.30 17.06 -5.20
N GLY A 159 -32.28 17.08 -6.10
CA GLY A 159 -30.99 17.71 -5.85
C GLY A 159 -30.08 17.01 -4.83
N ARG A 160 -30.51 15.86 -4.29
CA ARG A 160 -29.76 15.10 -3.28
C ARG A 160 -28.53 14.41 -3.90
N PRO A 161 -27.51 14.10 -3.11
CA PRO A 161 -26.39 13.29 -3.58
C PRO A 161 -26.88 11.94 -4.10
N ALA A 162 -26.35 11.55 -5.26
CA ALA A 162 -26.63 10.30 -5.92
C ALA A 162 -25.33 9.77 -6.55
N ILE A 163 -25.28 8.52 -6.92
CA ILE A 163 -24.11 7.90 -7.53
C ILE A 163 -24.45 7.51 -8.96
N SER A 164 -23.79 8.15 -9.93
CA SER A 164 -23.85 7.75 -11.33
C SER A 164 -22.80 6.68 -11.61
N PHE A 165 -23.19 5.67 -12.36
CA PHE A 165 -22.28 4.62 -12.81
C PHE A 165 -22.35 4.43 -14.32
N SER A 166 -21.25 3.93 -14.88
CA SER A 166 -21.18 3.50 -16.27
C SER A 166 -20.73 2.05 -16.35
N LEU A 167 -21.24 1.33 -17.34
CA LEU A 167 -20.95 -0.07 -17.59
C LEU A 167 -19.83 -0.24 -18.63
N ASN A 168 -19.13 -1.34 -18.59
CA ASN A 168 -18.23 -1.76 -19.64
C ASN A 168 -19.04 -2.26 -20.88
N SER A 169 -18.37 -2.54 -21.98
CA SER A 169 -19.02 -2.93 -23.25
C SER A 169 -19.93 -4.17 -23.12
N ASP A 170 -19.51 -5.15 -22.31
CA ASP A 170 -20.28 -6.39 -22.14
C ASP A 170 -21.44 -6.18 -21.16
N GLY A 171 -21.22 -5.43 -20.09
CA GLY A 171 -22.27 -5.01 -19.17
C GLY A 171 -23.34 -4.19 -19.87
N ALA A 172 -22.94 -3.24 -20.74
CA ALA A 172 -23.86 -2.41 -21.50
C ALA A 172 -24.78 -3.24 -22.44
N LYS A 173 -24.23 -4.24 -23.13
CA LYS A 173 -25.01 -5.17 -23.97
C LYS A 173 -26.01 -5.98 -23.14
N LYS A 174 -25.55 -6.54 -22.03
CA LYS A 174 -26.40 -7.31 -21.11
C LYS A 174 -27.50 -6.43 -20.54
N PHE A 175 -27.15 -5.25 -20.04
CA PHE A 175 -28.08 -4.32 -19.40
C PHE A 175 -29.12 -3.79 -20.38
N GLY A 176 -28.72 -3.42 -21.61
CA GLY A 176 -29.62 -3.04 -22.67
C GLY A 176 -30.65 -4.13 -22.98
N SER A 177 -30.22 -5.40 -23.05
CA SER A 177 -31.12 -6.52 -23.31
C SER A 177 -32.07 -6.83 -22.12
N ILE A 178 -31.56 -6.69 -20.88
CA ILE A 178 -32.37 -6.91 -19.67
C ILE A 178 -33.45 -5.81 -19.55
N THR A 179 -33.05 -4.53 -19.66
CA THR A 179 -33.98 -3.41 -19.50
C THR A 179 -35.02 -3.37 -20.59
N GLU A 180 -34.67 -3.66 -21.86
CA GLU A 180 -35.59 -3.72 -22.97
C GLU A 180 -36.72 -4.76 -22.78
N ARG A 181 -36.39 -5.92 -22.20
CA ARG A 181 -37.37 -7.01 -21.95
C ARG A 181 -38.23 -6.80 -20.70
N ASN A 182 -37.85 -5.85 -19.83
CA ASN A 182 -38.50 -5.65 -18.55
C ASN A 182 -38.98 -4.19 -18.34
N ILE A 183 -39.28 -3.50 -19.43
CA ILE A 183 -39.91 -2.15 -19.38
C ILE A 183 -41.21 -2.24 -18.57
N GLY A 184 -41.42 -1.31 -17.66
CA GLY A 184 -42.55 -1.26 -16.74
C GLY A 184 -42.36 -2.07 -15.43
N LYS A 185 -41.29 -2.85 -15.31
CA LYS A 185 -40.95 -3.55 -14.06
C LYS A 185 -39.99 -2.72 -13.20
N LEU A 186 -39.87 -3.13 -11.94
CA LEU A 186 -38.90 -2.56 -10.99
C LEU A 186 -37.52 -3.18 -11.20
N LEU A 187 -36.49 -2.35 -11.16
CA LEU A 187 -35.09 -2.75 -11.16
C LEU A 187 -34.49 -2.53 -9.77
N ALA A 188 -34.26 -3.59 -9.02
CA ALA A 188 -33.60 -3.48 -7.73
C ALA A 188 -32.10 -3.20 -7.92
N ILE A 189 -31.64 -2.12 -7.31
CA ILE A 189 -30.22 -1.77 -7.15
C ILE A 189 -29.81 -2.32 -5.80
N ILE A 190 -29.03 -3.39 -5.80
CA ILE A 190 -28.65 -4.15 -4.61
C ILE A 190 -27.19 -3.90 -4.32
N LEU A 191 -26.88 -3.58 -3.09
CA LEU A 191 -25.52 -3.43 -2.57
C LEU A 191 -25.38 -4.29 -1.32
N ASP A 192 -24.42 -5.20 -1.33
CA ASP A 192 -24.14 -6.10 -0.18
C ASP A 192 -25.41 -6.78 0.35
N ASN A 193 -26.19 -7.37 -0.56
CA ASN A 193 -27.47 -8.08 -0.29
C ASN A 193 -28.58 -7.18 0.29
N ARG A 194 -28.51 -5.87 0.15
CA ARG A 194 -29.55 -4.93 0.54
C ARG A 194 -30.01 -4.08 -0.63
N VAL A 195 -31.31 -3.96 -0.85
CA VAL A 195 -31.86 -3.11 -1.90
C VAL A 195 -31.74 -1.65 -1.48
N GLN A 196 -30.97 -0.87 -2.23
CA GLN A 196 -30.79 0.57 -2.02
C GLN A 196 -31.95 1.38 -2.58
N SER A 197 -32.42 0.99 -3.76
CA SER A 197 -33.59 1.55 -4.44
C SER A 197 -34.13 0.57 -5.48
N ALA A 198 -35.39 0.73 -5.85
CA ALA A 198 -36.00 -0.10 -6.87
C ALA A 198 -36.85 0.77 -7.85
N PRO A 199 -36.19 1.56 -8.75
CA PRO A 199 -36.90 2.38 -9.73
C PRO A 199 -37.64 1.56 -10.78
N VAL A 200 -38.70 2.12 -11.33
CA VAL A 200 -39.39 1.57 -12.49
C VAL A 200 -38.55 1.79 -13.74
N LEU A 201 -38.43 0.78 -14.57
CA LEU A 201 -37.81 0.87 -15.89
C LEU A 201 -38.77 1.53 -16.89
N HIS A 202 -38.52 2.77 -17.27
CA HIS A 202 -39.35 3.48 -18.26
C HIS A 202 -38.90 3.20 -19.68
N ASP A 203 -37.60 3.09 -19.91
CA ASP A 203 -36.99 2.89 -21.22
C ASP A 203 -35.83 1.89 -21.15
N ARG A 204 -35.35 1.49 -22.33
CA ARG A 204 -34.13 0.73 -22.48
C ARG A 204 -32.93 1.57 -22.00
N ILE A 205 -32.19 1.06 -21.03
CA ILE A 205 -30.97 1.67 -20.51
C ILE A 205 -29.78 0.90 -21.06
N THR A 206 -28.79 1.58 -21.65
CA THR A 206 -27.66 0.89 -22.29
C THR A 206 -26.45 0.79 -21.38
N ASP A 207 -25.85 1.93 -21.04
CA ASP A 207 -24.48 1.95 -20.48
C ASP A 207 -24.34 2.80 -19.20
N GLN A 208 -25.36 3.56 -18.81
CA GLN A 208 -25.32 4.43 -17.64
C GLN A 208 -26.57 4.28 -16.77
N GLY A 209 -26.36 4.43 -15.49
CA GLY A 209 -27.43 4.45 -14.51
C GLY A 209 -27.10 5.32 -13.31
N GLN A 210 -28.09 5.55 -12.47
CA GLN A 210 -27.95 6.35 -11.26
C GLN A 210 -28.56 5.60 -10.07
N ILE A 211 -27.79 5.55 -8.97
CA ILE A 211 -28.25 5.04 -7.69
C ILE A 211 -28.73 6.23 -6.89
N THR A 212 -30.02 6.29 -6.66
CA THR A 212 -30.67 7.33 -5.86
C THR A 212 -31.04 6.77 -4.50
N GLY A 213 -31.08 7.62 -3.47
CA GLY A 213 -31.40 7.21 -2.11
C GLY A 213 -31.24 8.37 -1.12
N SER A 214 -31.31 8.07 0.16
CA SER A 214 -31.12 9.06 1.23
C SER A 214 -29.64 9.16 1.61
N PHE A 215 -28.78 9.45 0.66
CA PHE A 215 -27.34 9.57 0.87
C PHE A 215 -26.96 10.95 1.38
N THR A 216 -26.06 11.00 2.37
CA THR A 216 -25.28 12.20 2.65
C THR A 216 -24.18 12.35 1.58
N GLN A 217 -23.54 13.52 1.49
CA GLN A 217 -22.44 13.71 0.58
C GLN A 217 -21.31 12.69 0.84
N LYS A 218 -20.97 12.46 2.12
CA LYS A 218 -19.94 11.49 2.52
C LYS A 218 -20.30 10.06 2.11
N ASP A 219 -21.54 9.63 2.35
CA ASP A 219 -21.99 8.29 1.97
C ASP A 219 -21.91 8.06 0.45
N ALA A 220 -22.27 9.09 -0.33
CA ALA A 220 -22.19 9.03 -1.78
C ALA A 220 -20.72 8.98 -2.28
N ASP A 221 -19.82 9.76 -1.68
CA ASP A 221 -18.39 9.73 -1.98
C ASP A 221 -17.79 8.36 -1.66
N ASP A 222 -18.08 7.80 -0.48
CA ASP A 222 -17.62 6.50 -0.03
C ASP A 222 -18.14 5.37 -0.92
N LEU A 223 -19.43 5.41 -1.28
CA LEU A 223 -20.03 4.41 -2.15
C LEU A 223 -19.46 4.49 -3.58
N ALA A 224 -19.29 5.68 -4.11
CA ALA A 224 -18.69 5.87 -5.43
C ALA A 224 -17.23 5.35 -5.44
N LEU A 225 -16.48 5.59 -4.36
CA LEU A 225 -15.12 5.07 -4.19
C LEU A 225 -15.12 3.54 -4.13
N LYS A 226 -15.97 2.94 -3.29
CA LYS A 226 -16.10 1.48 -3.14
C LYS A 226 -16.45 0.81 -4.47
N LEU A 227 -17.42 1.35 -5.20
CA LEU A 227 -17.85 0.82 -6.50
C LEU A 227 -16.77 0.97 -7.58
N ARG A 228 -16.09 2.11 -7.65
CA ARG A 228 -15.01 2.36 -8.62
C ARG A 228 -13.78 1.48 -8.36
N SER A 229 -13.49 1.19 -7.10
CA SER A 229 -12.36 0.33 -6.71
C SER A 229 -12.60 -1.14 -6.96
N GLY A 230 -13.85 -1.52 -7.22
CA GLY A 230 -14.27 -2.90 -7.47
C GLY A 230 -14.72 -3.65 -6.22
N ALA A 231 -15.48 -4.72 -6.45
CA ALA A 231 -15.94 -5.60 -5.39
C ALA A 231 -14.80 -6.50 -4.88
N LEU A 232 -14.84 -6.80 -3.58
CA LEU A 232 -13.99 -7.83 -3.02
C LEU A 232 -14.47 -9.22 -3.46
N PRO A 233 -13.55 -10.14 -3.77
CA PRO A 233 -13.91 -11.49 -4.20
C PRO A 233 -14.48 -12.35 -3.06
N ALA A 234 -14.20 -11.96 -1.82
CA ALA A 234 -14.70 -12.58 -0.59
C ALA A 234 -14.80 -11.54 0.52
N SER A 235 -15.60 -11.82 1.55
CA SER A 235 -15.64 -11.00 2.76
C SER A 235 -14.30 -11.04 3.50
N ILE A 236 -13.90 -9.92 4.07
CA ILE A 236 -12.67 -9.77 4.85
C ILE A 236 -13.07 -9.53 6.29
N SER A 237 -12.43 -10.27 7.21
CA SER A 237 -12.48 -10.04 8.65
C SER A 237 -11.13 -9.53 9.15
N ILE A 238 -11.16 -8.66 10.14
CA ILE A 238 -9.94 -8.19 10.80
C ILE A 238 -9.60 -9.18 11.91
N ASP A 239 -8.43 -9.80 11.81
CA ASP A 239 -7.89 -10.72 12.82
C ASP A 239 -7.18 -9.97 13.94
N GLU A 240 -6.41 -8.95 13.57
CA GLU A 240 -5.57 -8.18 14.46
C GLU A 240 -5.56 -6.72 14.02
N GLU A 241 -5.86 -5.81 14.93
CA GLU A 241 -5.76 -4.37 14.70
C GLU A 241 -4.78 -3.78 15.71
N THR A 242 -3.83 -2.99 15.21
CA THR A 242 -2.88 -2.24 16.03
C THR A 242 -2.85 -0.79 15.60
N ILE A 243 -3.31 0.10 16.48
CA ILE A 243 -3.28 1.54 16.25
C ILE A 243 -2.08 2.13 17.00
N VAL A 244 -1.11 2.65 16.24
CA VAL A 244 0.04 3.38 16.80
C VAL A 244 -0.33 4.85 16.85
N GLY A 245 -0.57 5.35 18.05
CA GLY A 245 -0.92 6.77 18.26
C GLY A 245 0.18 7.72 17.80
N ALA A 246 -0.20 8.91 17.36
CA ALA A 246 0.74 9.95 16.89
C ALA A 246 1.77 10.35 17.97
N SER A 247 1.43 10.26 19.24
CA SER A 247 2.35 10.54 20.35
C SER A 247 3.47 9.51 20.45
N LEU A 248 3.17 8.22 20.32
CA LEU A 248 4.17 7.14 20.32
C LEU A 248 5.14 7.27 19.15
N GLY A 249 4.65 7.65 17.98
CA GLY A 249 5.48 7.94 16.82
C GLY A 249 6.38 9.15 17.04
N ALA A 250 5.86 10.25 17.59
CA ALA A 250 6.61 11.47 17.87
C ALA A 250 7.71 11.24 18.93
N ASP A 251 7.41 10.49 20.00
CA ASP A 251 8.39 10.16 21.03
C ASP A 251 9.52 9.27 20.49
N SER A 252 9.19 8.29 19.65
CA SER A 252 10.18 7.41 19.01
C SER A 252 11.08 8.20 18.04
N ILE A 253 10.51 9.11 17.24
CA ILE A 253 11.28 10.00 16.35
C ILE A 253 12.20 10.90 17.18
N LYS A 254 11.68 11.53 18.23
CA LYS A 254 12.47 12.39 19.12
C LYS A 254 13.62 11.63 19.77
N ALA A 255 13.36 10.43 20.29
CA ALA A 255 14.39 9.58 20.85
C ALA A 255 15.44 9.18 19.80
N GLY A 256 15.01 8.77 18.58
CA GLY A 256 15.91 8.42 17.48
C GLY A 256 16.78 9.59 17.01
N VAL A 257 16.21 10.79 16.85
CA VAL A 257 16.97 12.00 16.48
C VAL A 257 17.96 12.39 17.59
N THR A 258 17.53 12.33 18.86
CA THR A 258 18.40 12.61 19.99
C THR A 258 19.58 11.63 20.06
N ALA A 259 19.32 10.33 19.90
CA ALA A 259 20.36 9.31 19.84
C ALA A 259 21.33 9.55 18.65
N SER A 260 20.81 9.94 17.49
CA SER A 260 21.63 10.29 16.31
C SER A 260 22.57 11.47 16.59
N LEU A 261 22.07 12.51 17.24
CA LEU A 261 22.88 13.70 17.60
C LEU A 261 23.95 13.36 18.64
N ILE A 262 23.62 12.53 19.63
CA ILE A 262 24.58 12.08 20.64
C ILE A 262 25.67 11.21 19.98
N ALA A 263 25.28 10.26 19.12
CA ALA A 263 26.22 9.42 18.39
C ALA A 263 27.14 10.26 17.50
N LEU A 264 26.59 11.22 16.76
CA LEU A 264 27.33 12.17 15.92
C LEU A 264 28.34 12.96 16.75
N ALA A 265 27.91 13.53 17.87
CA ALA A 265 28.77 14.30 18.75
C ALA A 265 29.91 13.45 19.34
N ALA A 266 29.61 12.24 19.79
CA ALA A 266 30.60 11.32 20.35
C ALA A 266 31.66 10.93 19.31
N VAL A 267 31.23 10.59 18.10
CA VAL A 267 32.12 10.20 17.01
C VAL A 267 32.98 11.38 16.55
N LEU A 268 32.40 12.59 16.42
CA LEU A 268 33.15 13.81 16.12
C LEU A 268 34.19 14.12 17.20
N ALA A 269 33.82 14.05 18.47
CA ALA A 269 34.74 14.26 19.58
C ALA A 269 35.94 13.29 19.53
N PHE A 270 35.62 11.98 19.29
CA PHE A 270 36.67 10.97 19.16
C PHE A 270 37.64 11.28 18.01
N VAL A 271 37.11 11.58 16.82
CA VAL A 271 37.96 11.84 15.64
C VAL A 271 38.78 13.12 15.78
N LEU A 272 38.21 14.19 16.34
CA LEU A 272 38.91 15.43 16.56
C LEU A 272 40.02 15.29 17.62
N ILE A 273 39.78 14.54 18.68
CA ILE A 273 40.81 14.32 19.75
C ILE A 273 41.91 13.40 19.23
N TYR A 274 41.58 12.32 18.54
CA TYR A 274 42.56 11.31 18.12
C TYR A 274 43.36 11.72 16.88
N TYR A 275 42.67 12.25 15.85
CA TYR A 275 43.27 12.60 14.54
C TYR A 275 43.55 14.09 14.38
N LYS A 276 43.24 14.92 15.37
CA LYS A 276 43.55 16.37 15.42
C LYS A 276 43.14 17.10 14.12
N ALA A 277 44.10 17.63 13.35
CA ALA A 277 43.82 18.39 12.12
C ALA A 277 43.20 17.50 11.03
N SER A 278 43.61 16.22 10.90
CA SER A 278 42.96 15.29 9.99
C SER A 278 41.55 14.95 10.45
N GLY A 279 41.24 15.03 11.75
CA GLY A 279 39.90 14.91 12.27
C GLY A 279 38.95 16.00 11.77
N ILE A 280 39.44 17.21 11.53
CA ILE A 280 38.62 18.28 10.92
C ILE A 280 38.22 17.90 9.49
N ASN A 281 39.16 17.31 8.72
CA ASN A 281 38.86 16.81 7.39
C ASN A 281 37.70 15.74 7.42
N ALA A 282 37.82 14.75 8.31
CA ALA A 282 36.78 13.74 8.48
C ALA A 282 35.44 14.36 8.92
N ALA A 283 35.44 15.33 9.80
CA ALA A 283 34.25 16.05 10.24
C ALA A 283 33.55 16.74 9.06
N ILE A 284 34.30 17.48 8.23
CA ILE A 284 33.73 18.14 7.03
C ILE A 284 33.16 17.12 6.05
N ALA A 285 33.91 16.04 5.76
CA ALA A 285 33.47 15.00 4.87
C ALA A 285 32.19 14.33 5.38
N MET A 286 32.05 14.09 6.68
CA MET A 286 30.89 13.51 7.31
C MET A 286 29.67 14.44 7.29
N PHE A 287 29.83 15.74 7.59
CA PHE A 287 28.74 16.70 7.46
C PHE A 287 28.23 16.79 6.01
N LEU A 288 29.14 16.80 5.05
CA LEU A 288 28.77 16.81 3.65
C LEU A 288 28.06 15.52 3.23
N ASN A 289 28.51 14.36 3.74
CA ASN A 289 27.82 13.09 3.54
C ASN A 289 26.37 13.15 4.05
N LEU A 290 26.15 13.67 5.25
CA LEU A 290 24.82 13.82 5.83
C LEU A 290 23.93 14.75 4.99
N ILE A 291 24.47 15.87 4.49
CA ILE A 291 23.75 16.80 3.61
C ILE A 291 23.37 16.11 2.30
N VAL A 292 24.30 15.39 1.67
CA VAL A 292 24.05 14.67 0.41
C VAL A 292 23.03 13.56 0.62
N LEU A 293 23.13 12.81 1.73
CA LEU A 293 22.17 11.75 2.06
C LEU A 293 20.76 12.33 2.22
N LEU A 294 20.58 13.32 3.10
CA LEU A 294 19.25 13.91 3.34
C LEU A 294 18.71 14.64 2.10
N GLY A 295 19.57 15.34 1.37
CA GLY A 295 19.21 16.00 0.11
C GLY A 295 18.79 15.01 -0.96
N SER A 296 19.46 13.87 -1.09
CA SER A 296 19.08 12.81 -2.03
C SER A 296 17.76 12.15 -1.64
N MET A 297 17.54 11.87 -0.35
CA MET A 297 16.26 11.35 0.13
C MET A 297 15.12 12.33 -0.17
N ALA A 298 15.31 13.60 0.09
CA ALA A 298 14.31 14.64 -0.21
C ALA A 298 14.02 14.75 -1.71
N TYR A 299 15.07 14.66 -2.55
CA TYR A 299 14.94 14.76 -4.00
C TYR A 299 14.12 13.62 -4.61
N ILE A 300 14.32 12.39 -4.14
CA ILE A 300 13.56 11.22 -4.63
C ILE A 300 12.22 11.03 -3.90
N GLY A 301 11.89 11.89 -2.93
CA GLY A 301 10.66 11.78 -2.14
C GLY A 301 10.62 10.56 -1.20
N ALA A 302 11.78 10.04 -0.78
CA ALA A 302 11.83 8.89 0.11
C ALA A 302 11.42 9.26 1.54
N THR A 303 10.57 8.43 2.16
CA THR A 303 10.16 8.63 3.55
C THR A 303 11.22 8.17 4.54
N LEU A 304 11.49 8.99 5.54
CA LEU A 304 12.39 8.64 6.64
C LEU A 304 11.62 7.81 7.68
N THR A 305 11.78 6.49 7.63
CA THR A 305 11.18 5.57 8.59
C THR A 305 12.02 5.46 9.88
N LEU A 306 11.44 4.94 10.99
CA LEU A 306 12.22 4.70 12.22
C LEU A 306 13.46 3.84 12.00
N PRO A 307 13.40 2.69 11.29
CA PRO A 307 14.60 1.97 10.86
C PRO A 307 15.51 2.80 9.93
N GLY A 308 14.94 3.70 9.11
CA GLY A 308 15.71 4.62 8.28
C GLY A 308 16.59 5.58 9.11
N ILE A 309 16.10 6.08 10.26
CA ILE A 309 16.90 6.84 11.22
C ILE A 309 18.09 6.01 11.72
N ALA A 310 17.87 4.73 12.04
CA ALA A 310 18.97 3.82 12.39
C ALA A 310 19.97 3.64 11.23
N GLY A 311 19.50 3.64 9.98
CA GLY A 311 20.33 3.65 8.78
C GLY A 311 21.21 4.89 8.68
N VAL A 312 20.70 6.07 9.02
CA VAL A 312 21.50 7.33 9.10
C VAL A 312 22.61 7.18 10.14
N ILE A 313 22.29 6.69 11.35
CA ILE A 313 23.28 6.48 12.40
C ILE A 313 24.38 5.51 11.95
N LEU A 314 23.99 4.41 11.35
CA LEU A 314 24.93 3.43 10.81
C LEU A 314 25.83 4.06 9.74
N THR A 315 25.28 4.86 8.83
CA THR A 315 26.03 5.54 7.78
C THR A 315 27.04 6.55 8.34
N ILE A 316 26.72 7.24 9.43
CA ILE A 316 27.66 8.11 10.16
C ILE A 316 28.87 7.27 10.64
N GLY A 317 28.64 6.10 11.23
CA GLY A 317 29.70 5.20 11.68
C GLY A 317 30.58 4.71 10.52
N VAL A 318 29.97 4.21 9.45
CA VAL A 318 30.68 3.72 8.25
C VAL A 318 31.46 4.88 7.57
N GLY A 319 30.91 6.10 7.57
CA GLY A 319 31.55 7.28 7.03
C GLY A 319 32.86 7.66 7.73
N ILE A 320 32.84 7.57 9.05
CA ILE A 320 34.06 7.80 9.85
C ILE A 320 35.06 6.66 9.66
N ASP A 321 34.63 5.42 9.68
CA ASP A 321 35.51 4.25 9.48
C ASP A 321 36.28 4.36 8.15
N SER A 322 35.62 4.79 7.08
CA SER A 322 36.24 5.03 5.78
C SER A 322 37.39 6.07 5.86
N ASN A 323 37.16 7.16 6.56
CA ASN A 323 38.18 8.19 6.74
C ASN A 323 39.31 7.73 7.67
N VAL A 324 38.99 7.04 8.74
CA VAL A 324 39.96 6.45 9.68
C VAL A 324 40.91 5.50 8.97
N LEU A 325 40.36 4.61 8.12
CA LEU A 325 41.16 3.69 7.33
C LEU A 325 42.13 4.40 6.41
N ILE A 326 41.72 5.49 5.77
CA ILE A 326 42.60 6.34 4.96
C ILE A 326 43.68 6.98 5.83
N PHE A 327 43.32 7.54 7.00
CA PHE A 327 44.31 8.24 7.88
C PHE A 327 45.33 7.28 8.45
N GLU A 328 44.95 6.12 8.90
CA GLU A 328 45.88 5.09 9.39
C GLU A 328 46.82 4.63 8.24
N ARG A 329 46.30 4.51 7.00
CA ARG A 329 47.17 4.20 5.88
C ARG A 329 48.13 5.32 5.55
N ILE A 330 47.74 6.59 5.63
CA ILE A 330 48.67 7.73 5.47
C ILE A 330 49.74 7.70 6.55
N ARG A 331 49.36 7.43 7.81
CA ARG A 331 50.29 7.33 8.94
C ARG A 331 51.28 6.18 8.74
N GLU A 332 50.85 5.03 8.21
CA GLU A 332 51.71 3.89 7.89
C GLU A 332 52.71 4.24 6.77
N GLU A 333 52.26 4.85 5.67
CA GLU A 333 53.12 5.26 4.55
C GLU A 333 54.15 6.33 4.97
N MET A 334 53.77 7.24 5.88
CA MET A 334 54.72 8.22 6.43
C MET A 334 55.79 7.56 7.32
N ARG A 335 55.43 6.52 8.11
CA ARG A 335 56.38 5.74 8.91
C ARG A 335 57.39 4.97 8.04
N THR A 336 57.09 4.67 6.79
CA THR A 336 58.03 4.08 5.83
C THR A 336 58.98 5.10 5.20
N GLY A 337 58.92 6.36 5.61
CA GLY A 337 59.82 7.43 5.16
C GLY A 337 59.35 8.18 3.91
N LYS A 338 58.12 8.00 3.48
CA LYS A 338 57.56 8.79 2.36
C LYS A 338 57.27 10.23 2.81
N ASN A 339 57.41 11.15 1.87
CA ASN A 339 56.98 12.52 2.12
C ASN A 339 55.46 12.61 2.22
N PRO A 340 54.89 13.59 2.92
CA PRO A 340 53.46 13.69 3.17
C PRO A 340 52.59 13.66 1.90
N ALA A 341 52.98 14.36 0.84
CA ALA A 341 52.22 14.40 -0.40
C ALA A 341 52.16 13.03 -1.09
N SER A 342 53.28 12.30 -1.15
CA SER A 342 53.36 10.96 -1.71
C SER A 342 52.60 9.93 -0.82
N ALA A 343 52.68 10.09 0.51
CA ALA A 343 51.96 9.24 1.46
C ALA A 343 50.46 9.37 1.28
N VAL A 344 49.93 10.60 1.18
CA VAL A 344 48.50 10.87 0.92
C VAL A 344 48.07 10.21 -0.42
N LEU A 345 48.74 10.52 -1.52
CA LEU A 345 48.36 9.98 -2.84
C LEU A 345 48.38 8.45 -2.88
N THR A 346 49.43 7.85 -2.31
CA THR A 346 49.53 6.37 -2.28
C THR A 346 48.43 5.74 -1.44
N SER A 347 48.11 6.36 -0.30
CA SER A 347 47.11 5.86 0.63
C SER A 347 45.71 5.90 0.04
N PHE A 348 45.29 7.02 -0.56
CA PHE A 348 44.00 7.12 -1.21
C PHE A 348 43.84 6.09 -2.35
N ASN A 349 44.88 5.87 -3.18
CA ASN A 349 44.83 4.89 -4.25
C ASN A 349 44.74 3.44 -3.76
N ARG A 350 45.40 3.11 -2.65
CA ARG A 350 45.36 1.75 -2.08
C ARG A 350 44.08 1.47 -1.32
N VAL A 351 43.65 2.42 -0.51
CA VAL A 351 42.45 2.26 0.32
C VAL A 351 41.19 2.29 -0.54
N PHE A 352 41.21 2.97 -1.68
CA PHE A 352 40.05 3.02 -2.57
C PHE A 352 39.50 1.64 -2.92
N ILE A 353 40.35 0.69 -3.29
CA ILE A 353 39.95 -0.68 -3.64
C ILE A 353 39.28 -1.36 -2.43
N THR A 354 39.86 -1.24 -1.25
CA THR A 354 39.32 -1.81 -0.01
C THR A 354 37.94 -1.18 0.34
N LEU A 355 37.80 0.13 0.16
CA LEU A 355 36.51 0.82 0.37
C LEU A 355 35.46 0.34 -0.62
N VAL A 356 35.82 0.17 -1.90
CA VAL A 356 34.90 -0.39 -2.89
C VAL A 356 34.43 -1.77 -2.49
N ASP A 357 35.33 -2.66 -2.08
CA ASP A 357 34.99 -4.03 -1.69
C ASP A 357 34.05 -4.08 -0.48
N THR A 358 34.35 -3.30 0.57
CA THR A 358 33.51 -3.25 1.78
C THR A 358 32.15 -2.63 1.51
N HIS A 359 32.11 -1.54 0.74
CA HIS A 359 30.85 -0.89 0.40
C HIS A 359 30.00 -1.72 -0.56
N LEU A 360 30.63 -2.44 -1.52
CA LEU A 360 29.93 -3.33 -2.44
C LEU A 360 29.21 -4.46 -1.70
N ALA A 361 29.86 -5.10 -0.73
CA ALA A 361 29.23 -6.12 0.10
C ALA A 361 28.01 -5.59 0.86
N ALA A 362 28.13 -4.38 1.44
CA ALA A 362 27.02 -3.73 2.14
C ALA A 362 25.90 -3.29 1.17
N LEU A 363 26.24 -2.80 -0.03
CA LEU A 363 25.27 -2.42 -1.06
C LEU A 363 24.49 -3.64 -1.56
N ILE A 364 25.15 -4.79 -1.79
CA ILE A 364 24.47 -6.03 -2.15
C ILE A 364 23.45 -6.40 -1.05
N SER A 365 23.87 -6.42 0.21
CA SER A 365 22.99 -6.73 1.33
C SER A 365 21.81 -5.75 1.43
N ALA A 366 22.04 -4.46 1.27
CA ALA A 366 20.99 -3.44 1.27
C ALA A 366 20.04 -3.58 0.08
N THR A 367 20.55 -3.99 -1.09
CA THR A 367 19.71 -4.27 -2.27
C THR A 367 18.76 -5.45 -2.02
N PHE A 368 19.23 -6.52 -1.38
CA PHE A 368 18.35 -7.62 -0.97
C PHE A 368 17.28 -7.15 0.03
N LEU A 369 17.64 -6.32 1.01
CA LEU A 369 16.68 -5.74 1.93
C LEU A 369 15.66 -4.84 1.23
N PHE A 370 16.05 -4.13 0.18
CA PHE A 370 15.14 -3.32 -0.63
C PHE A 370 14.19 -4.17 -1.47
N LEU A 371 14.68 -5.22 -2.10
CA LEU A 371 13.87 -6.09 -2.98
C LEU A 371 12.90 -6.96 -2.20
N PHE A 372 13.35 -7.57 -1.11
CA PHE A 372 12.58 -8.55 -0.34
C PHE A 372 12.04 -8.00 0.99
N GLY A 373 12.50 -6.84 1.41
CA GLY A 373 12.02 -6.18 2.62
C GLY A 373 10.62 -5.60 2.44
N THR A 374 9.98 -5.34 3.55
CA THR A 374 8.62 -4.80 3.62
C THR A 374 8.61 -3.46 4.33
N GLY A 375 7.77 -2.53 3.90
CA GLY A 375 7.49 -1.24 4.54
C GLY A 375 8.72 -0.58 5.20
N PRO A 376 8.79 -0.58 6.56
CA PRO A 376 9.87 0.10 7.28
C PRO A 376 11.28 -0.40 6.95
N VAL A 377 11.44 -1.69 6.58
CA VAL A 377 12.73 -2.28 6.21
C VAL A 377 13.23 -1.75 4.87
N LYS A 378 12.33 -1.47 3.92
CA LYS A 378 12.68 -0.77 2.67
C LYS A 378 13.22 0.61 2.92
N GLY A 379 12.60 1.37 3.84
CA GLY A 379 13.08 2.69 4.23
C GLY A 379 14.52 2.66 4.79
N PHE A 380 14.84 1.67 5.64
CA PHE A 380 16.20 1.41 6.10
C PHE A 380 17.15 1.13 4.94
N ALA A 381 16.76 0.24 4.02
CA ALA A 381 17.60 -0.14 2.87
C ALA A 381 17.89 1.05 1.95
N VAL A 382 16.89 1.88 1.65
CA VAL A 382 17.05 3.11 0.84
C VAL A 382 18.05 4.06 1.51
N THR A 383 17.86 4.33 2.81
CA THR A 383 18.76 5.22 3.56
C THR A 383 20.20 4.69 3.55
N LEU A 384 20.36 3.38 3.73
CA LEU A 384 21.68 2.74 3.74
C LEU A 384 22.35 2.80 2.37
N VAL A 385 21.64 2.50 1.27
CA VAL A 385 22.18 2.58 -0.10
C VAL A 385 22.64 4.00 -0.42
N ILE A 386 21.78 4.99 -0.20
CA ILE A 386 22.12 6.39 -0.46
C ILE A 386 23.31 6.82 0.40
N GLY A 387 23.32 6.45 1.68
CA GLY A 387 24.39 6.77 2.61
C GLY A 387 25.74 6.16 2.23
N LEU A 388 25.76 4.90 1.81
CA LEU A 388 26.99 4.23 1.37
C LEU A 388 27.55 4.86 0.08
N VAL A 389 26.71 5.16 -0.90
CA VAL A 389 27.14 5.82 -2.15
C VAL A 389 27.66 7.22 -1.87
N SER A 390 26.93 8.00 -1.07
CA SER A 390 27.31 9.34 -0.63
C SER A 390 28.62 9.33 0.16
N ASN A 391 28.78 8.35 1.07
CA ASN A 391 30.01 8.18 1.84
C ASN A 391 31.22 7.89 0.96
N MET A 392 31.07 7.00 -0.01
CA MET A 392 32.15 6.68 -0.95
C MET A 392 32.62 7.92 -1.70
N PHE A 393 31.69 8.78 -2.11
CA PHE A 393 32.00 10.05 -2.72
C PHE A 393 32.74 11.00 -1.74
N THR A 394 32.21 11.20 -0.55
CA THR A 394 32.76 12.18 0.40
C THR A 394 34.09 11.71 1.01
N ALA A 395 34.24 10.44 1.35
CA ALA A 395 35.48 9.91 1.90
C ALA A 395 36.62 9.89 0.89
N VAL A 396 36.34 9.61 -0.40
CA VAL A 396 37.39 9.53 -1.42
C VAL A 396 37.67 10.89 -2.06
N PHE A 397 36.66 11.56 -2.62
CA PHE A 397 36.87 12.80 -3.37
C PHE A 397 37.02 14.03 -2.48
N VAL A 398 36.06 14.21 -1.56
CA VAL A 398 36.08 15.41 -0.70
C VAL A 398 37.26 15.39 0.26
N SER A 399 37.46 14.28 0.99
CA SER A 399 38.56 14.15 1.93
C SER A 399 39.93 14.28 1.26
N ARG A 400 40.10 13.68 0.05
CA ARG A 400 41.29 13.82 -0.75
C ARG A 400 41.55 15.29 -1.13
N THR A 401 40.54 15.96 -1.67
CA THR A 401 40.65 17.39 -2.08
C THR A 401 41.04 18.28 -0.89
N LEU A 402 40.47 18.02 0.29
CA LEU A 402 40.83 18.75 1.49
C LEU A 402 42.28 18.53 1.89
N PHE A 403 42.80 17.31 1.82
CA PHE A 403 44.22 17.03 2.02
C PHE A 403 45.11 17.75 1.00
N GLU A 404 44.76 17.73 -0.29
CA GLU A 404 45.50 18.42 -1.34
C GLU A 404 45.53 19.94 -1.11
N ILE A 405 44.45 20.55 -0.68
CA ILE A 405 44.39 21.99 -0.31
C ILE A 405 45.30 22.28 0.86
N VAL A 406 45.31 21.43 1.89
CA VAL A 406 46.18 21.62 3.07
C VAL A 406 47.64 21.47 2.67
N LEU A 407 47.97 20.47 1.85
CA LEU A 407 49.33 20.24 1.36
C LEU A 407 49.84 21.38 0.48
N ALA A 408 48.98 21.96 -0.39
CA ALA A 408 49.33 23.09 -1.24
C ALA A 408 49.68 24.39 -0.48
N ARG A 409 49.22 24.47 0.79
CA ARG A 409 49.51 25.65 1.68
C ARG A 409 50.70 25.45 2.59
N LYS A 410 51.28 24.24 2.62
CA LYS A 410 52.45 23.91 3.46
C LYS A 410 53.71 23.85 2.63
N ASP A 411 54.84 24.24 3.27
CA ASP A 411 56.16 24.09 2.63
C ASP A 411 56.54 22.61 2.48
N VAL A 412 57.37 22.33 1.47
CA VAL A 412 57.82 20.97 1.13
C VAL A 412 58.57 20.36 2.32
N GLY A 413 57.99 19.38 3.00
CA GLY A 413 58.59 18.68 4.14
C GLY A 413 57.94 18.94 5.51
N GLU A 414 56.98 19.85 5.64
CA GLU A 414 56.21 19.99 6.85
C GLU A 414 55.33 18.77 7.14
N SER A 415 55.39 18.28 8.40
CA SER A 415 54.58 17.14 8.82
C SER A 415 53.09 17.46 8.82
N ILE A 416 52.28 16.53 8.36
CA ILE A 416 50.83 16.57 8.48
C ILE A 416 50.45 16.08 9.88
N SER A 417 49.53 16.77 10.53
CA SER A 417 48.98 16.33 11.82
C SER A 417 47.91 15.25 11.57
N ILE A 418 48.24 13.99 11.80
CA ILE A 418 47.38 12.81 11.74
C ILE A 418 47.46 12.06 13.06
#